data_69fbf6fb0996441f960e916ae735e168
#
_entry.id   69fbf6fb0996441f960e916ae735e168
#
_cell.length_a   1.000
_cell.length_b   1.000
_cell.length_c   1.000
_cell.angle_alpha   90.00
_cell.angle_beta   90.00
_cell.angle_gamma   90.00
#
_symmetry.space_group_name_H-M   'P 1'
#
loop_
_entity.id
_entity.type
_entity.pdbx_description
1 polymer ?
#
loop_
_entity_poly.entity_id
_entity_poly.type
_entity_poly.pdbx_seq_one_letter_code
_entity_poly.pdbx_strand_id
1 'polypeptide(L)'
;LMLVCLLLMASISYAQSETIVVGKKADGTDLKAQCYTFPQRVETFSMSDKGDYLCVSFRETTKSGKYLKNKGEIGFYDTKSSQLLWKQPIDFSKSRITCLSEGVLITEIGSKISLLSRETGAKRWEASLFPVYVDDSLGLVLGYNSPTSNKLRAVNLKFGNDLWENKIPHQYGWNEVLDLEQNKRLIVADALHKLDFMTGELLTYPGKPGAHDTKAALLQGLAAVAVGVASGVATGGAYYYSYVPIANNTITGL
;
A
#
# COMPACT_ATOMS: atom_id res chain seq x y z
N LEU A 1 -44.36 -37.88 -7.95
CA LEU A 1 -43.38 -37.04 -8.63
C LEU A 1 -42.64 -36.22 -7.57
N MET A 2 -41.49 -36.73 -7.11
CA MET A 2 -40.69 -36.10 -6.05
C MET A 2 -39.68 -35.14 -6.73
N LEU A 3 -39.94 -33.87 -6.57
CA LEU A 3 -39.04 -32.79 -7.04
C LEU A 3 -37.87 -32.71 -6.07
N VAL A 4 -36.74 -33.28 -6.41
CA VAL A 4 -35.49 -33.12 -5.67
C VAL A 4 -34.94 -31.72 -6.02
N CYS A 5 -35.21 -30.76 -5.17
CA CYS A 5 -34.48 -29.48 -5.20
C CYS A 5 -33.03 -29.73 -4.80
N LEU A 6 -32.17 -29.88 -5.80
CA LEU A 6 -30.72 -29.81 -5.60
C LEU A 6 -30.37 -28.35 -5.27
N LEU A 7 -30.37 -28.02 -3.98
CA LEU A 7 -29.70 -26.84 -3.50
C LEU A 7 -28.19 -26.99 -3.75
N LEU A 8 -27.74 -26.52 -4.90
CA LEU A 8 -26.34 -26.18 -5.12
C LEU A 8 -25.98 -25.08 -4.13
N MET A 9 -25.58 -25.49 -2.93
CA MET A 9 -24.83 -24.63 -2.03
C MET A 9 -23.52 -24.35 -2.78
N ALA A 10 -23.50 -23.26 -3.54
CA ALA A 10 -22.25 -22.63 -3.88
C ALA A 10 -21.60 -22.28 -2.54
N SER A 11 -20.69 -23.10 -2.08
CA SER A 11 -19.86 -22.80 -0.92
C SER A 11 -19.00 -21.61 -1.32
N ILE A 12 -19.54 -20.41 -1.09
CA ILE A 12 -18.77 -19.20 -1.13
C ILE A 12 -17.78 -19.39 0.01
N SER A 13 -16.52 -19.66 -0.34
CA SER A 13 -15.42 -19.82 0.61
C SER A 13 -15.17 -18.46 1.26
N TYR A 14 -15.92 -18.17 2.31
CA TYR A 14 -15.66 -17.03 3.17
C TYR A 14 -14.38 -17.28 3.98
N ALA A 15 -13.63 -16.23 4.27
CA ALA A 15 -12.65 -16.31 5.33
C ALA A 15 -13.39 -16.66 6.61
N GLN A 16 -12.94 -17.71 7.30
CA GLN A 16 -13.40 -17.99 8.64
C GLN A 16 -12.62 -17.07 9.59
N SER A 17 -13.32 -16.38 10.46
CA SER A 17 -12.67 -15.58 11.49
C SER A 17 -13.09 -16.08 12.87
N GLU A 18 -12.12 -16.16 13.75
CA GLU A 18 -12.31 -16.54 15.14
C GLU A 18 -11.50 -15.63 16.05
N THR A 19 -12.00 -15.43 17.27
CA THR A 19 -11.24 -14.73 18.30
C THR A 19 -10.46 -15.74 19.12
N ILE A 20 -9.14 -15.65 19.11
CA ILE A 20 -8.25 -16.54 19.86
C ILE A 20 -7.56 -15.78 20.98
N VAL A 21 -7.22 -16.48 22.07
CA VAL A 21 -6.39 -15.94 23.14
C VAL A 21 -4.93 -16.18 22.76
N VAL A 22 -4.18 -15.11 22.58
CA VAL A 22 -2.77 -15.14 22.17
C VAL A 22 -1.80 -14.90 23.32
N GLY A 23 -2.32 -14.53 24.50
CA GLY A 23 -1.51 -14.29 25.69
C GLY A 23 -2.30 -13.61 26.82
N LYS A 24 -1.57 -13.04 27.76
CA LYS A 24 -2.16 -12.24 28.86
C LYS A 24 -1.53 -10.87 28.90
N LYS A 25 -2.33 -9.87 29.27
CA LYS A 25 -1.84 -8.52 29.57
C LYS A 25 -1.17 -8.49 30.94
N ALA A 26 -0.49 -7.41 31.26
CA ALA A 26 0.17 -7.22 32.57
C ALA A 26 -0.80 -7.28 33.76
N ASP A 27 -2.06 -6.96 33.57
CA ASP A 27 -3.15 -7.02 34.54
C ASP A 27 -3.75 -8.44 34.69
N GLY A 28 -3.23 -9.43 33.95
CA GLY A 28 -3.69 -10.83 33.97
C GLY A 28 -4.90 -11.10 33.07
N THR A 29 -5.47 -10.10 32.41
CA THR A 29 -6.58 -10.30 31.46
C THR A 29 -6.07 -10.92 30.14
N ASP A 30 -6.94 -11.65 29.45
CA ASP A 30 -6.59 -12.30 28.21
C ASP A 30 -6.33 -11.26 27.08
N LEU A 31 -5.19 -11.43 26.41
CA LEU A 31 -4.91 -10.75 25.15
C LEU A 31 -5.54 -11.55 24.01
N LYS A 32 -6.55 -10.97 23.39
CA LYS A 32 -7.30 -11.59 22.29
C LYS A 32 -6.87 -11.05 20.94
N ALA A 33 -6.81 -11.92 19.96
CA ALA A 33 -6.57 -11.58 18.56
C ALA A 33 -7.65 -12.15 17.65
N GLN A 34 -7.95 -11.43 16.56
CA GLN A 34 -8.81 -11.94 15.51
C GLN A 34 -7.96 -12.76 14.54
N CYS A 35 -8.28 -14.05 14.41
CA CYS A 35 -7.62 -14.95 13.48
C CYS A 35 -8.48 -15.09 12.21
N TYR A 36 -7.86 -14.96 11.04
CA TYR A 36 -8.50 -15.15 9.73
C TYR A 36 -7.89 -16.35 9.04
N THR A 37 -8.73 -17.34 8.71
CA THR A 37 -8.33 -18.53 7.94
C THR A 37 -8.86 -18.42 6.53
N PHE A 38 -7.98 -18.56 5.54
CA PHE A 38 -8.31 -18.48 4.12
C PHE A 38 -8.12 -19.83 3.45
N PRO A 39 -9.03 -20.25 2.55
CA PRO A 39 -8.88 -21.50 1.81
C PRO A 39 -7.81 -21.44 0.71
N GLN A 40 -7.43 -20.23 0.31
CA GLN A 40 -6.41 -19.97 -0.70
C GLN A 40 -5.09 -19.60 -0.04
N ARG A 41 -3.99 -19.82 -0.75
CA ARG A 41 -2.68 -19.37 -0.29
C ARG A 41 -2.62 -17.86 -0.22
N VAL A 42 -2.37 -17.35 0.96
CA VAL A 42 -2.08 -15.93 1.21
C VAL A 42 -0.62 -15.67 0.86
N GLU A 43 -0.36 -14.65 0.03
CA GLU A 43 0.99 -14.14 -0.25
C GLU A 43 1.32 -13.00 0.69
N THR A 44 0.44 -12.01 0.76
CA THR A 44 0.61 -10.83 1.60
C THR A 44 -0.74 -10.25 1.98
N PHE A 45 -0.73 -9.37 2.95
CA PHE A 45 -1.90 -8.60 3.35
C PHE A 45 -1.49 -7.18 3.70
N SER A 46 -2.45 -6.27 3.66
CA SER A 46 -2.33 -4.92 4.18
C SER A 46 -3.66 -4.50 4.82
N MET A 47 -3.57 -3.61 5.80
CA MET A 47 -4.74 -3.04 6.49
C MET A 47 -4.81 -1.55 6.24
N SER A 48 -6.02 -0.99 6.27
CA SER A 48 -6.23 0.45 6.36
C SER A 48 -5.69 0.99 7.69
N ASP A 49 -5.34 2.28 7.74
CA ASP A 49 -4.71 2.90 8.93
C ASP A 49 -5.51 2.69 10.22
N LYS A 50 -6.85 2.71 10.13
CA LYS A 50 -7.74 2.49 11.28
C LYS A 50 -7.99 1.01 11.59
N GLY A 51 -7.47 0.09 10.76
CA GLY A 51 -7.70 -1.34 10.91
C GLY A 51 -9.12 -1.81 10.54
N ASP A 52 -9.96 -0.94 9.96
CA ASP A 52 -11.35 -1.26 9.61
C ASP A 52 -11.45 -2.18 8.38
N TYR A 53 -10.43 -2.20 7.53
CA TYR A 53 -10.39 -2.99 6.30
C TYR A 53 -9.09 -3.76 6.15
N LEU A 54 -9.21 -4.94 5.57
CA LEU A 54 -8.10 -5.85 5.28
C LEU A 54 -8.12 -6.21 3.80
N CYS A 55 -7.03 -5.94 3.10
CA CYS A 55 -6.79 -6.42 1.75
C CYS A 55 -5.85 -7.62 1.80
N VAL A 56 -6.26 -8.74 1.24
CA VAL A 56 -5.48 -9.98 1.21
C VAL A 56 -5.16 -10.33 -0.24
N SER A 57 -3.89 -10.59 -0.51
CA SER A 57 -3.40 -11.03 -1.81
C SER A 57 -3.30 -12.55 -1.84
N PHE A 58 -3.97 -13.18 -2.80
CA PHE A 58 -3.94 -14.62 -3.03
C PHE A 58 -3.15 -14.92 -4.29
N ARG A 59 -2.10 -15.69 -4.15
CA ARG A 59 -1.21 -16.00 -5.26
C ARG A 59 -0.67 -17.43 -5.17
N GLU A 60 -0.99 -18.21 -6.17
CA GLU A 60 -0.59 -19.60 -6.27
C GLU A 60 0.85 -19.76 -6.77
N THR A 61 1.44 -20.91 -6.49
CA THR A 61 2.71 -21.31 -7.10
C THR A 61 2.50 -21.80 -8.53
N THR A 62 3.57 -21.74 -9.32
CA THR A 62 3.64 -22.44 -10.62
C THR A 62 3.57 -23.95 -10.41
N LYS A 63 3.34 -24.71 -11.49
CA LYS A 63 3.31 -26.18 -11.44
C LYS A 63 4.58 -26.79 -10.84
N SER A 64 5.73 -26.15 -10.99
CA SER A 64 6.99 -26.60 -10.40
C SER A 64 7.12 -26.33 -8.89
N GLY A 65 6.22 -25.53 -8.32
CA GLY A 65 6.28 -25.12 -6.92
C GLY A 65 7.38 -24.10 -6.59
N LYS A 66 8.26 -23.80 -7.56
CA LYS A 66 9.44 -22.95 -7.33
C LYS A 66 9.15 -21.45 -7.37
N TYR A 67 8.15 -21.03 -8.14
CA TYR A 67 7.83 -19.63 -8.38
C TYR A 67 6.36 -19.36 -8.13
N LEU A 68 6.02 -18.10 -7.82
CA LEU A 68 4.64 -17.63 -7.74
C LEU A 68 4.15 -17.27 -9.16
N LYS A 69 2.88 -17.54 -9.44
CA LYS A 69 2.24 -17.08 -10.67
C LYS A 69 2.13 -15.56 -10.65
N ASN A 70 2.28 -14.91 -11.79
CA ASN A 70 2.13 -13.46 -11.88
C ASN A 70 0.68 -13.01 -11.67
N LYS A 71 -0.27 -13.82 -12.07
CA LYS A 71 -1.71 -13.55 -11.88
C LYS A 71 -2.22 -14.19 -10.62
N GLY A 72 -3.13 -13.48 -9.94
CA GLY A 72 -3.82 -13.94 -8.75
C GLY A 72 -5.04 -13.09 -8.48
N GLU A 73 -5.45 -13.02 -7.24
CA GLU A 73 -6.63 -12.27 -6.80
C GLU A 73 -6.29 -11.45 -5.56
N ILE A 74 -7.03 -10.37 -5.37
CA ILE A 74 -7.12 -9.64 -4.10
C ILE A 74 -8.52 -9.81 -3.55
N GLY A 75 -8.61 -10.03 -2.23
CA GLY A 75 -9.85 -10.01 -1.48
C GLY A 75 -9.86 -8.81 -0.52
N PHE A 76 -10.95 -8.10 -0.47
CA PHE A 76 -11.13 -6.96 0.41
C PHE A 76 -12.20 -7.26 1.44
N TYR A 77 -11.85 -7.13 2.70
CA TYR A 77 -12.63 -7.56 3.85
C TYR A 77 -12.92 -6.40 4.80
N ASP A 78 -14.12 -6.36 5.32
CA ASP A 78 -14.46 -5.57 6.50
C ASP A 78 -14.03 -6.36 7.75
N THR A 79 -13.16 -5.77 8.57
CA THR A 79 -12.60 -6.45 9.74
C THR A 79 -13.60 -6.56 10.89
N LYS A 80 -14.56 -5.65 10.99
CA LYS A 80 -15.56 -5.64 12.06
C LYS A 80 -16.61 -6.73 11.87
N SER A 81 -17.08 -6.90 10.64
CA SER A 81 -18.03 -7.96 10.28
C SER A 81 -17.33 -9.26 9.85
N SER A 82 -16.03 -9.23 9.62
CA SER A 82 -15.25 -10.34 9.07
C SER A 82 -15.74 -10.81 7.69
N GLN A 83 -16.43 -9.95 6.96
CA GLN A 83 -17.04 -10.28 5.68
C GLN A 83 -16.12 -9.89 4.51
N LEU A 84 -16.08 -10.79 3.52
CA LEU A 84 -15.54 -10.47 2.20
C LEU A 84 -16.50 -9.51 1.51
N LEU A 85 -16.04 -8.30 1.19
CA LEU A 85 -16.81 -7.32 0.44
C LEU A 85 -16.76 -7.63 -1.06
N TRP A 86 -15.58 -7.92 -1.58
CA TRP A 86 -15.38 -8.29 -2.98
C TRP A 86 -14.02 -8.95 -3.23
N LYS A 87 -13.89 -9.61 -4.39
CA LYS A 87 -12.63 -10.11 -4.95
C LYS A 87 -12.41 -9.54 -6.35
N GLN A 88 -11.14 -9.31 -6.70
CA GLN A 88 -10.74 -8.85 -8.02
C GLN A 88 -9.46 -9.56 -8.47
N PRO A 89 -9.39 -9.95 -9.78
CA PRO A 89 -8.15 -10.46 -10.34
C PRO A 89 -7.09 -9.37 -10.43
N ILE A 90 -5.83 -9.73 -10.25
CA ILE A 90 -4.70 -8.81 -10.32
C ILE A 90 -3.49 -9.45 -10.99
N ASP A 91 -2.69 -8.62 -11.66
CA ASP A 91 -1.37 -8.99 -12.19
C ASP A 91 -0.27 -8.44 -11.28
N PHE A 92 0.23 -9.28 -10.38
CA PHE A 92 1.28 -8.93 -9.42
C PHE A 92 2.62 -8.59 -10.05
N SER A 93 2.85 -8.94 -11.33
CA SER A 93 4.07 -8.54 -12.03
C SER A 93 4.11 -7.05 -12.37
N LYS A 94 2.95 -6.40 -12.37
CA LYS A 94 2.79 -5.00 -12.78
C LYS A 94 2.23 -4.09 -11.71
N SER A 95 1.58 -4.67 -10.70
CA SER A 95 0.76 -3.93 -9.74
C SER A 95 1.25 -4.11 -8.31
N ARG A 96 1.16 -3.05 -7.54
CA ARG A 96 1.28 -3.02 -6.08
C ARG A 96 -0.05 -2.60 -5.48
N ILE A 97 -0.30 -3.05 -4.26
CA ILE A 97 -1.60 -2.93 -3.61
C ILE A 97 -1.41 -2.25 -2.27
N THR A 98 -2.21 -1.23 -2.01
CA THR A 98 -2.28 -0.56 -0.71
C THR A 98 -3.74 -0.54 -0.26
N CYS A 99 -4.00 -1.10 0.93
CA CYS A 99 -5.32 -1.07 1.55
C CYS A 99 -5.55 0.30 2.19
N LEU A 100 -6.67 0.91 1.90
CA LEU A 100 -7.04 2.24 2.41
C LEU A 100 -8.48 2.21 2.93
N SER A 101 -8.86 3.20 3.70
CA SER A 101 -10.23 3.38 4.19
C SER A 101 -11.23 3.62 3.05
N GLU A 102 -10.79 4.21 1.93
CA GLU A 102 -11.60 4.47 0.74
C GLU A 102 -11.65 3.27 -0.24
N GLY A 103 -10.85 2.22 -0.01
CA GLY A 103 -10.78 1.04 -0.86
C GLY A 103 -9.36 0.54 -1.09
N VAL A 104 -9.04 0.15 -2.32
CA VAL A 104 -7.72 -0.39 -2.65
C VAL A 104 -7.04 0.46 -3.72
N LEU A 105 -5.91 1.06 -3.36
CA LEU A 105 -5.06 1.77 -4.30
C LEU A 105 -4.16 0.76 -5.02
N ILE A 106 -4.29 0.70 -6.33
CA ILE A 106 -3.43 -0.06 -7.22
C ILE A 106 -2.41 0.91 -7.83
N THR A 107 -1.14 0.60 -7.63
CA THR A 107 -0.04 1.31 -8.29
C THR A 107 0.58 0.42 -9.35
N GLU A 108 0.61 0.84 -10.59
CA GLU A 108 1.19 0.09 -11.70
C GLU A 108 2.58 0.61 -12.08
N ILE A 109 3.40 -0.29 -12.64
CA ILE A 109 4.66 0.10 -13.27
C ILE A 109 4.35 1.09 -14.40
N GLY A 110 5.10 2.21 -14.45
CA GLY A 110 4.90 3.25 -15.46
C GLY A 110 4.10 4.45 -14.98
N SER A 111 4.04 4.66 -13.67
CA SER A 111 3.44 5.86 -13.06
C SER A 111 1.94 5.97 -13.29
N LYS A 112 1.24 4.89 -13.07
CA LYS A 112 -0.22 4.83 -13.14
C LYS A 112 -0.77 4.36 -11.80
N ILE A 113 -1.74 5.08 -11.28
CA ILE A 113 -2.46 4.70 -10.08
C ILE A 113 -3.96 4.65 -10.34
N SER A 114 -4.64 3.77 -9.65
CA SER A 114 -6.10 3.70 -9.67
C SER A 114 -6.64 3.31 -8.31
N LEU A 115 -7.81 3.83 -7.95
CA LEU A 115 -8.52 3.44 -6.75
C LEU A 115 -9.68 2.53 -7.11
N LEU A 116 -9.73 1.37 -6.48
CA LEU A 116 -10.88 0.48 -6.49
C LEU A 116 -11.81 0.86 -5.33
N SER A 117 -13.11 0.91 -5.63
CA SER A 117 -14.14 1.23 -4.64
C SER A 117 -14.14 0.25 -3.47
N ARG A 118 -14.27 0.76 -2.27
CA ARG A 118 -14.44 -0.01 -1.05
C ARG A 118 -15.68 -0.93 -1.12
N GLU A 119 -16.77 -0.43 -1.70
CA GLU A 119 -18.07 -1.11 -1.71
C GLU A 119 -18.14 -2.23 -2.75
N THR A 120 -17.53 -2.02 -3.91
CA THR A 120 -17.76 -2.91 -5.08
C THR A 120 -16.49 -3.46 -5.72
N GLY A 121 -15.32 -2.92 -5.37
CA GLY A 121 -14.07 -3.23 -6.07
C GLY A 121 -13.98 -2.66 -7.50
N ALA A 122 -15.00 -1.95 -7.97
CA ALA A 122 -14.96 -1.28 -9.27
C ALA A 122 -13.98 -0.11 -9.24
N LYS A 123 -13.31 0.15 -10.36
CA LYS A 123 -12.42 1.29 -10.50
C LYS A 123 -13.20 2.59 -10.38
N ARG A 124 -12.89 3.41 -9.37
CA ARG A 124 -13.50 4.74 -9.16
C ARG A 124 -12.85 5.81 -10.03
N TRP A 125 -11.52 5.81 -10.03
CA TRP A 125 -10.73 6.75 -10.84
C TRP A 125 -9.36 6.15 -11.16
N GLU A 126 -8.67 6.80 -12.08
CA GLU A 126 -7.32 6.48 -12.52
C GLU A 126 -6.58 7.77 -12.81
N ALA A 127 -5.29 7.83 -12.49
CA ALA A 127 -4.43 8.98 -12.74
C ALA A 127 -3.02 8.53 -13.15
N SER A 128 -2.35 9.38 -13.94
CA SER A 128 -0.92 9.26 -14.18
C SER A 128 -0.19 9.94 -13.02
N LEU A 129 0.39 9.14 -12.13
CA LEU A 129 1.13 9.60 -10.97
C LEU A 129 2.17 8.56 -10.58
N PHE A 130 3.39 8.99 -10.33
CA PHE A 130 4.42 8.23 -9.67
C PHE A 130 4.32 8.50 -8.16
N PRO A 131 3.62 7.64 -7.39
CA PRO A 131 3.33 7.93 -5.99
C PRO A 131 4.60 7.83 -5.15
N VAL A 132 4.76 8.75 -4.22
CA VAL A 132 5.87 8.77 -3.25
C VAL A 132 5.38 8.72 -1.80
N TYR A 133 4.12 9.09 -1.55
CA TYR A 133 3.53 9.03 -0.22
C TYR A 133 2.01 8.86 -0.30
N VAL A 134 1.46 8.06 0.58
CA VAL A 134 0.01 7.87 0.71
C VAL A 134 -0.38 8.14 2.16
N ASP A 135 -1.33 9.04 2.36
CA ASP A 135 -1.88 9.36 3.67
C ASP A 135 -3.38 9.04 3.67
N ASP A 136 -3.73 7.88 4.24
CA ASP A 136 -5.12 7.42 4.34
C ASP A 136 -5.93 8.31 5.30
N SER A 137 -5.31 8.85 6.33
CA SER A 137 -5.97 9.70 7.33
C SER A 137 -6.35 11.06 6.78
N LEU A 138 -5.50 11.64 5.93
CA LEU A 138 -5.77 12.88 5.21
C LEU A 138 -6.52 12.66 3.88
N GLY A 139 -6.64 11.42 3.44
CA GLY A 139 -7.35 11.06 2.21
C GLY A 139 -6.65 11.55 0.95
N LEU A 140 -5.33 11.49 0.88
CA LEU A 140 -4.56 11.95 -0.28
C LEU A 140 -3.39 11.01 -0.64
N VAL A 141 -2.95 11.11 -1.89
CA VAL A 141 -1.70 10.54 -2.36
C VAL A 141 -0.83 11.64 -2.97
N LEU A 142 0.43 11.66 -2.58
CA LEU A 142 1.45 12.53 -3.16
C LEU A 142 2.26 11.76 -4.19
N GLY A 143 2.58 12.41 -5.28
CA GLY A 143 3.42 11.81 -6.30
C GLY A 143 3.86 12.80 -7.36
N TYR A 144 4.75 12.34 -8.21
CA TYR A 144 5.28 13.11 -9.33
C TYR A 144 4.64 12.64 -10.64
N ASN A 145 4.66 13.48 -11.68
CA ASN A 145 4.16 13.10 -13.00
C ASN A 145 5.00 11.96 -13.63
N SER A 146 6.27 11.88 -13.25
CA SER A 146 7.19 10.79 -13.63
C SER A 146 8.32 10.71 -12.60
N PRO A 147 9.12 9.64 -12.59
CA PRO A 147 10.27 9.50 -11.68
C PRO A 147 11.30 10.64 -11.79
N THR A 148 11.37 11.33 -12.91
CA THR A 148 12.31 12.43 -13.15
C THR A 148 11.68 13.82 -13.06
N SER A 149 10.38 13.88 -12.80
CA SER A 149 9.67 15.15 -12.62
C SER A 149 10.03 15.79 -11.28
N ASN A 150 10.11 17.10 -11.23
CA ASN A 150 10.23 17.85 -9.97
C ASN A 150 8.90 18.49 -9.53
N LYS A 151 7.80 18.16 -10.19
CA LYS A 151 6.46 18.65 -9.89
C LYS A 151 5.73 17.62 -9.05
N LEU A 152 5.70 17.88 -7.75
CA LEU A 152 4.93 17.10 -6.78
C LEU A 152 3.47 17.52 -6.84
N ARG A 153 2.57 16.54 -6.91
CA ARG A 153 1.12 16.73 -6.90
C ARG A 153 0.51 16.00 -5.71
N ALA A 154 -0.53 16.59 -5.14
CA ALA A 154 -1.43 15.89 -4.24
C ALA A 154 -2.71 15.54 -4.99
N VAL A 155 -3.12 14.29 -4.90
CA VAL A 155 -4.37 13.77 -5.50
C VAL A 155 -5.28 13.32 -4.38
N ASN A 156 -6.54 13.76 -4.42
CA ASN A 156 -7.56 13.34 -3.47
C ASN A 156 -7.91 11.86 -3.68
N LEU A 157 -7.80 11.04 -2.63
CA LEU A 157 -8.10 9.61 -2.73
C LEU A 157 -9.56 9.33 -3.06
N LYS A 158 -10.49 10.14 -2.57
CA LYS A 158 -11.91 9.90 -2.80
C LYS A 158 -12.36 10.20 -4.24
N PHE A 159 -11.81 11.26 -4.85
CA PHE A 159 -12.29 11.77 -6.14
C PHE A 159 -11.29 11.63 -7.28
N GLY A 160 -10.02 11.41 -7.00
CA GLY A 160 -8.96 11.28 -7.99
C GLY A 160 -8.55 12.61 -8.66
N ASN A 161 -9.05 13.74 -8.15
CA ASN A 161 -8.68 15.06 -8.66
C ASN A 161 -7.46 15.63 -7.93
N ASP A 162 -6.73 16.50 -8.60
CA ASP A 162 -5.62 17.22 -8.00
C ASP A 162 -6.12 18.20 -6.94
N LEU A 163 -5.44 18.23 -5.80
CA LEU A 163 -5.62 19.23 -4.76
C LEU A 163 -4.70 20.43 -5.01
N TRP A 164 -3.43 20.14 -5.28
CA TRP A 164 -2.41 21.13 -5.57
C TRP A 164 -1.22 20.52 -6.32
N GLU A 165 -0.35 21.39 -6.91
CA GLU A 165 0.94 21.04 -7.50
C GLU A 165 2.00 22.02 -7.02
N ASN A 166 3.17 21.50 -6.63
CA ASN A 166 4.33 22.30 -6.24
C ASN A 166 5.63 21.74 -6.82
N LYS A 167 6.63 22.62 -6.96
CA LYS A 167 7.95 22.22 -7.43
C LYS A 167 8.83 21.83 -6.24
N ILE A 168 9.02 20.51 -6.06
CA ILE A 168 9.89 19.94 -5.03
C ILE A 168 10.88 19.00 -5.71
N PRO A 169 12.15 19.43 -5.89
CA PRO A 169 13.20 18.56 -6.42
C PRO A 169 13.42 17.35 -5.55
N HIS A 170 13.70 16.21 -6.17
CA HIS A 170 13.96 14.95 -5.46
C HIS A 170 15.00 14.09 -6.19
N GLN A 171 16.05 14.69 -6.69
CA GLN A 171 17.10 13.98 -7.45
C GLN A 171 17.62 12.73 -6.73
N TYR A 172 17.62 12.78 -5.40
CA TYR A 172 18.09 11.70 -4.53
C TYR A 172 16.95 10.99 -3.77
N GLY A 173 15.70 11.25 -4.16
CA GLY A 173 14.50 10.72 -3.50
C GLY A 173 14.16 11.47 -2.21
N TRP A 174 13.14 10.97 -1.53
CA TRP A 174 12.79 11.42 -0.18
C TRP A 174 13.48 10.52 0.84
N ASN A 175 14.28 11.11 1.72
CA ASN A 175 14.98 10.34 2.75
C ASN A 175 14.11 10.10 3.98
N GLU A 176 13.27 11.08 4.33
CA GLU A 176 12.46 11.02 5.53
C GLU A 176 11.25 11.94 5.40
N VAL A 177 10.15 11.54 6.04
CA VAL A 177 8.95 12.37 6.22
C VAL A 177 8.61 12.34 7.70
N LEU A 178 8.67 13.50 8.35
CA LEU A 178 8.39 13.63 9.77
C LEU A 178 7.07 14.37 9.97
N ASP A 179 6.22 13.81 10.80
CA ASP A 179 4.98 14.48 11.20
C ASP A 179 5.31 15.70 12.06
N LEU A 180 4.70 16.80 11.72
CA LEU A 180 4.66 18.00 12.54
C LEU A 180 3.27 18.13 13.17
N GLU A 181 2.72 19.32 13.19
CA GLU A 181 1.38 19.59 13.69
C GLU A 181 0.33 19.50 12.57
N GLN A 182 -0.83 19.00 12.86
CA GLN A 182 -1.98 18.91 11.93
C GLN A 182 -1.61 18.21 10.60
N ASN A 183 -1.75 18.96 9.49
CA ASN A 183 -1.50 18.47 8.14
C ASN A 183 -0.06 18.73 7.65
N LYS A 184 0.80 19.30 8.49
CA LYS A 184 2.15 19.70 8.11
C LYS A 184 3.13 18.57 8.31
N ARG A 185 4.01 18.39 7.33
CA ARG A 185 5.09 17.41 7.32
C ARG A 185 6.40 18.08 6.98
N LEU A 186 7.46 17.55 7.56
CA LEU A 186 8.82 17.91 7.20
C LEU A 186 9.36 16.83 6.27
N ILE A 187 9.71 17.21 5.06
CA ILE A 187 10.24 16.30 4.04
C ILE A 187 11.72 16.56 3.87
N VAL A 188 12.52 15.54 4.03
CA VAL A 188 13.95 15.55 3.74
C VAL A 188 14.17 14.98 2.34
N ALA A 189 14.44 15.82 1.38
CA ALA A 189 14.74 15.47 0.00
C ALA A 189 16.06 16.15 -0.42
N ASP A 190 16.11 16.81 -1.58
CA ASP A 190 17.30 17.62 -1.98
C ASP A 190 17.49 18.85 -1.09
N ALA A 191 16.47 19.21 -0.33
CA ALA A 191 16.47 20.25 0.71
C ALA A 191 15.52 19.82 1.83
N LEU A 192 15.41 20.63 2.86
CA LEU A 192 14.44 20.45 3.92
C LEU A 192 13.18 21.25 3.58
N HIS A 193 12.05 20.57 3.48
CA HIS A 193 10.78 21.15 3.08
C HIS A 193 9.74 20.99 4.19
N LYS A 194 9.17 22.10 4.66
CA LYS A 194 7.95 22.08 5.48
C LYS A 194 6.77 22.23 4.54
N LEU A 195 5.95 21.22 4.41
CA LEU A 195 4.82 21.15 3.47
C LEU A 195 3.53 20.88 4.21
N ASP A 196 2.51 21.69 3.94
CA ASP A 196 1.14 21.38 4.31
C ASP A 196 0.54 20.46 3.24
N PHE A 197 0.20 19.22 3.62
CA PHE A 197 -0.27 18.19 2.69
C PHE A 197 -1.65 18.47 2.10
N MET A 198 -2.48 19.26 2.82
CA MET A 198 -3.82 19.59 2.34
C MET A 198 -3.85 20.80 1.41
N THR A 199 -3.05 21.83 1.73
CA THR A 199 -3.07 23.10 0.99
C THR A 199 -1.93 23.25 -0.01
N GLY A 200 -0.86 22.46 0.15
CA GLY A 200 0.36 22.62 -0.64
C GLY A 200 1.23 23.80 -0.20
N GLU A 201 0.91 24.49 0.90
CA GLU A 201 1.78 25.56 1.41
C GLU A 201 3.18 25.00 1.71
N LEU A 202 4.19 25.61 1.09
CA LEU A 202 5.56 25.11 1.09
C LEU A 202 6.53 26.16 1.61
N LEU A 203 7.31 25.76 2.62
CA LEU A 203 8.49 26.50 3.07
C LEU A 203 9.72 25.63 2.88
N THR A 204 10.69 26.11 2.11
CA THR A 204 11.93 25.40 1.82
C THR A 204 13.10 26.02 2.55
N TYR A 205 13.84 25.18 3.25
CA TYR A 205 15.11 25.54 3.89
C TYR A 205 16.24 25.02 2.98
N PRO A 206 16.91 25.91 2.22
CA PRO A 206 17.97 25.49 1.32
C PRO A 206 19.15 24.95 2.13
N GLY A 207 19.64 23.79 1.71
CA GLY A 207 20.84 23.16 2.25
C GLY A 207 21.88 22.99 1.15
N LYS A 208 23.14 22.78 1.52
CA LYS A 208 24.11 22.22 0.56
C LYS A 208 23.72 20.75 0.38
N PRO A 209 23.55 20.26 -0.86
CA PRO A 209 23.38 18.84 -1.08
C PRO A 209 24.56 18.12 -0.42
N GLY A 210 24.28 17.12 0.39
CA GLY A 210 25.33 16.27 0.95
C GLY A 210 26.14 15.65 -0.18
N ALA A 211 27.42 15.37 0.05
CA ALA A 211 28.22 14.59 -0.89
C ALA A 211 27.59 13.20 -1.00
N HIS A 212 27.03 12.90 -2.18
CA HIS A 212 26.49 11.56 -2.44
C HIS A 212 27.61 10.61 -2.83
N ASP A 213 27.72 9.53 -2.09
CA ASP A 213 28.48 8.39 -2.56
C ASP A 213 27.68 7.66 -3.64
N THR A 214 27.83 8.12 -4.88
CA THR A 214 27.16 7.55 -6.05
C THR A 214 27.50 6.06 -6.23
N LYS A 215 28.65 5.60 -5.71
CA LYS A 215 29.01 4.16 -5.74
C LYS A 215 28.21 3.38 -4.71
N ALA A 216 28.03 3.91 -3.50
CA ALA A 216 27.20 3.27 -2.48
C ALA A 216 25.73 3.23 -2.92
N ALA A 217 25.22 4.32 -3.49
CA ALA A 217 23.86 4.37 -4.04
C ALA A 217 23.65 3.37 -5.18
N LEU A 218 24.63 3.25 -6.09
CA LEU A 218 24.58 2.27 -7.18
C LEU A 218 24.63 0.82 -6.64
N LEU A 219 25.51 0.55 -5.68
CA LEU A 219 25.62 -0.77 -5.06
C LEU A 219 24.36 -1.14 -4.28
N GLN A 220 23.75 -0.21 -3.55
CA GLN A 220 22.47 -0.42 -2.87
C GLN A 220 21.35 -0.69 -3.87
N GLY A 221 21.32 0.03 -5.01
CA GLY A 221 20.40 -0.21 -6.10
C GLY A 221 20.54 -1.61 -6.69
N LEU A 222 21.78 -2.02 -6.99
CA LEU A 222 22.06 -3.36 -7.51
C LEU A 222 21.74 -4.45 -6.48
N ALA A 223 22.07 -4.25 -5.21
CA ALA A 223 21.72 -5.17 -4.13
C ALA A 223 20.21 -5.30 -3.95
N ALA A 224 19.48 -4.19 -4.01
CA ALA A 224 18.01 -4.19 -3.94
C ALA A 224 17.39 -4.96 -5.13
N VAL A 225 17.91 -4.79 -6.34
CA VAL A 225 17.51 -5.56 -7.52
C VAL A 225 17.79 -7.04 -7.32
N ALA A 226 18.99 -7.39 -6.84
CA ALA A 226 19.39 -8.79 -6.62
C ALA A 226 18.50 -9.46 -5.55
N VAL A 227 18.25 -8.81 -4.43
CA VAL A 227 17.37 -9.31 -3.36
C VAL A 227 15.92 -9.41 -3.87
N GLY A 228 15.46 -8.44 -4.64
CA GLY A 228 14.11 -8.45 -5.21
C GLY A 228 13.88 -9.59 -6.19
N VAL A 229 14.87 -9.91 -7.00
CA VAL A 229 14.80 -11.07 -7.91
C VAL A 229 14.81 -12.39 -7.12
N ALA A 230 15.63 -12.48 -6.07
CA ALA A 230 15.71 -13.67 -5.23
C ALA A 230 14.44 -13.89 -4.38
N SER A 231 13.80 -12.82 -3.90
CA SER A 231 12.59 -12.88 -3.07
C SER A 231 11.29 -12.87 -3.86
N GLY A 232 11.34 -12.74 -5.19
CA GLY A 232 10.14 -12.58 -6.04
C GLY A 232 9.46 -11.22 -5.88
N VAL A 233 10.06 -10.31 -5.14
CA VAL A 233 9.63 -8.92 -5.04
C VAL A 233 10.33 -8.14 -6.14
N ALA A 234 9.61 -7.72 -7.15
CA ALA A 234 10.14 -6.85 -8.17
C ALA A 234 10.53 -5.49 -7.53
N THR A 235 11.79 -5.34 -7.21
CA THR A 235 12.33 -4.17 -6.50
C THR A 235 12.65 -2.99 -7.42
N GLY A 236 12.22 -3.01 -8.68
CA GLY A 236 12.28 -1.83 -9.56
C GLY A 236 11.59 -0.58 -8.99
N GLY A 237 10.79 -0.74 -7.93
CA GLY A 237 10.22 0.35 -7.15
C GLY A 237 10.84 0.53 -5.76
N ALA A 238 11.69 -0.37 -5.30
CA ALA A 238 12.20 -0.32 -3.91
C ALA A 238 13.06 0.93 -3.64
N TYR A 239 13.64 1.53 -4.66
CA TYR A 239 14.39 2.77 -4.50
C TYR A 239 13.53 3.96 -4.08
N TYR A 240 12.27 3.95 -4.50
CA TYR A 240 11.31 5.00 -4.17
C TYR A 240 10.30 4.56 -3.12
N TYR A 241 10.12 3.26 -2.95
CA TYR A 241 9.12 2.70 -2.03
C TYR A 241 9.69 2.25 -0.68
N SER A 242 11.02 2.15 -0.53
CA SER A 242 11.62 1.97 0.81
C SER A 242 11.52 3.23 1.68
N TYR A 243 11.12 4.35 1.07
CA TYR A 243 10.91 5.63 1.74
C TYR A 243 9.46 6.13 1.67
N VAL A 244 8.54 5.36 1.17
CA VAL A 244 7.16 5.53 1.58
C VAL A 244 7.07 4.84 2.93
N PRO A 245 7.09 5.52 4.05
CA PRO A 245 6.47 4.95 5.22
C PRO A 245 5.01 4.79 4.79
N ILE A 246 4.66 3.63 4.26
CA ILE A 246 3.33 3.10 4.46
C ILE A 246 3.16 3.35 5.94
N ALA A 247 2.25 4.24 6.30
CA ALA A 247 2.00 4.59 7.70
C ALA A 247 2.18 3.31 8.47
N ASN A 248 3.26 3.26 9.23
CA ASN A 248 3.75 2.00 9.74
C ASN A 248 2.74 1.47 10.74
N ASN A 249 1.77 0.75 10.25
CA ASN A 249 1.17 -0.31 11.03
C ASN A 249 2.12 -1.51 11.02
N THR A 250 3.40 -1.23 11.27
CA THR A 250 4.23 -2.22 11.87
C THR A 250 3.59 -2.48 13.21
N ILE A 251 2.93 -3.61 13.32
CA ILE A 251 2.57 -4.20 14.59
C ILE A 251 3.90 -4.45 15.33
N THR A 252 4.45 -3.41 15.93
CA THR A 252 5.31 -3.52 17.09
C THR A 252 4.39 -3.54 18.29
N GLY A 253 3.64 -4.62 18.37
CA GLY A 253 2.86 -4.99 19.52
C GLY A 253 3.45 -6.26 20.07
N LEU A 254 4.42 -6.12 20.91
CA LEU A 254 4.66 -7.03 22.02
C LEU A 254 4.29 -6.32 23.29
#